data_56942cfc3e86d2a65c5fc84716d47982
#
_entry.id   56942cfc3e86d2a65c5fc84716d47982
#
_cell.length_a   1.000
_cell.length_b   1.000
_cell.length_c   1.000
_cell.angle_alpha   90.00
_cell.angle_beta   90.00
_cell.angle_gamma   90.00
#
_symmetry.space_group_name_H-M   'P 1'
#
loop_
_entity.id
_entity.type
_entity.pdbx_description
1 polymer ?
#
loop_
_entity_poly.entity_id
_entity_poly.type
_entity_poly.pdbx_seq_one_letter_code
_entity_poly.pdbx_strand_id
1 'polypeptide(L)'
;MTPAYHTALKGERFAVAPRKRVGSPAGVAFVHDLLCGPLPVEYAACDVFYADLPWPAGFAEFERRAGLAPGRSYGEFMAAVSRIIHTVRRPVLLTAGKLALRHLPEPAAIVSSKLNGAACLVMTYHSDIQPGSTDTVALLEWLAERFQCIGDFCCGYGRAGRIFAKHGKRFVMSDYNSECIGYIGESLVSSPNH
;
A
#
# COMPACT_ATOMS: atom_id res chain seq x y z
N MET A 1 26.62 -8.50 4.91
CA MET A 1 25.83 -9.71 4.60
C MET A 1 24.48 -9.23 4.10
N THR A 2 24.17 -9.44 2.83
CA THR A 2 22.85 -9.18 2.26
C THR A 2 21.90 -10.20 2.89
N PRO A 3 20.78 -9.80 3.53
CA PRO A 3 19.84 -10.78 4.06
C PRO A 3 19.34 -11.65 2.90
N ALA A 4 19.32 -12.95 3.11
CA ALA A 4 18.72 -13.89 2.15
C ALA A 4 17.22 -13.65 2.17
N TYR A 5 16.72 -12.92 1.19
CA TYR A 5 15.29 -12.73 1.03
C TYR A 5 14.68 -14.07 0.59
N HIS A 6 13.79 -14.61 1.40
CA HIS A 6 12.92 -15.68 0.93
C HIS A 6 12.01 -15.12 -0.16
N THR A 7 12.18 -15.59 -1.37
CA THR A 7 11.33 -15.23 -2.48
C THR A 7 9.95 -15.87 -2.25
N ALA A 8 8.99 -15.05 -1.87
CA ALA A 8 7.60 -15.52 -1.75
C ALA A 8 7.07 -15.88 -3.14
N LEU A 9 6.43 -17.03 -3.25
CA LEU A 9 5.77 -17.44 -4.48
C LEU A 9 4.49 -16.61 -4.67
N LYS A 10 4.10 -16.39 -5.92
CA LYS A 10 2.84 -15.70 -6.25
C LYS A 10 1.66 -16.42 -5.58
N GLY A 11 0.90 -15.68 -4.76
CA GLY A 11 -0.22 -16.22 -3.99
C GLY A 11 0.12 -16.70 -2.57
N GLU A 12 1.39 -16.72 -2.15
CA GLU A 12 1.73 -16.96 -0.75
C GLU A 12 1.24 -15.83 0.14
N ARG A 13 0.75 -16.20 1.31
CA ARG A 13 0.23 -15.28 2.32
C ARG A 13 1.07 -15.36 3.57
N PHE A 14 1.56 -14.24 4.02
CA PHE A 14 2.25 -14.13 5.29
C PHE A 14 1.28 -13.59 6.34
N ALA A 15 0.71 -14.49 7.12
CA ALA A 15 -0.05 -14.12 8.31
C ALA A 15 0.94 -13.67 9.38
N VAL A 16 0.94 -12.38 9.69
CA VAL A 16 1.69 -11.86 10.83
C VAL A 16 0.87 -12.17 12.08
N ALA A 17 1.28 -13.21 12.81
CA ALA A 17 0.63 -13.56 14.07
C ALA A 17 0.62 -12.36 15.03
N PRO A 18 -0.48 -12.14 15.75
CA PRO A 18 -0.50 -11.16 16.81
C PRO A 18 0.63 -11.51 17.81
N ARG A 19 1.47 -10.53 18.14
CA ARG A 19 2.49 -10.71 19.16
C ARG A 19 1.80 -11.10 20.45
N LYS A 20 2.48 -11.91 21.31
CA LYS A 20 1.98 -12.37 22.63
C LYS A 20 1.63 -11.25 23.63
N ARG A 21 1.57 -9.99 23.21
CA ARG A 21 1.05 -8.88 24.01
C ARG A 21 -0.43 -8.72 23.74
N VAL A 22 -1.22 -8.72 24.81
CA VAL A 22 -2.64 -8.39 24.83
C VAL A 22 -2.86 -7.12 24.00
N GLY A 23 -3.67 -7.19 22.94
CA GLY A 23 -4.01 -6.06 22.10
C GLY A 23 -3.16 -5.82 20.84
N SER A 24 -2.23 -6.69 20.48
CA SER A 24 -1.49 -6.53 19.20
C SER A 24 -2.37 -6.94 18.02
N PRO A 25 -2.48 -6.12 16.98
CA PRO A 25 -3.32 -6.41 15.83
C PRO A 25 -2.70 -7.50 14.95
N ALA A 26 -3.55 -8.36 14.38
CA ALA A 26 -3.15 -9.23 13.30
C ALA A 26 -3.02 -8.42 12.01
N GLY A 27 -1.92 -8.61 11.29
CA GLY A 27 -1.74 -8.08 9.96
C GLY A 27 -1.60 -9.22 8.94
N VAL A 28 -1.98 -8.96 7.70
CA VAL A 28 -1.81 -9.88 6.57
C VAL A 28 -1.07 -9.19 5.46
N ALA A 29 -0.04 -9.85 4.91
CA ALA A 29 0.64 -9.40 3.70
C ALA A 29 0.75 -10.57 2.71
N PHE A 30 0.56 -10.29 1.41
CA PHE A 30 0.61 -11.33 0.37
C PHE A 30 1.00 -10.77 -0.99
N VAL A 31 1.53 -11.64 -1.85
CA VAL A 31 1.83 -11.28 -3.24
C VAL A 31 0.53 -11.21 -4.03
N HIS A 32 0.24 -10.05 -4.61
CA HIS A 32 -0.92 -9.85 -5.46
C HIS A 32 -0.60 -8.87 -6.58
N ASP A 33 -0.98 -9.23 -7.78
CA ASP A 33 -0.85 -8.41 -8.96
C ASP A 33 -2.21 -7.87 -9.38
N LEU A 34 -2.37 -6.56 -9.33
CA LEU A 34 -3.63 -5.87 -9.64
C LEU A 34 -4.13 -6.12 -11.07
N LEU A 35 -3.25 -6.52 -11.99
CA LEU A 35 -3.62 -6.88 -13.37
C LEU A 35 -4.15 -8.31 -13.48
N CYS A 36 -3.97 -9.14 -12.46
CA CYS A 36 -4.38 -10.55 -12.47
C CYS A 36 -5.78 -10.79 -11.88
N GLY A 37 -6.47 -9.76 -11.41
CA GLY A 37 -7.83 -9.93 -10.87
C GLY A 37 -8.23 -8.88 -9.82
N PRO A 38 -9.41 -9.06 -9.21
CA PRO A 38 -9.89 -8.17 -8.15
C PRO A 38 -9.05 -8.29 -6.89
N LEU A 39 -9.18 -7.31 -6.00
CA LEU A 39 -8.55 -7.39 -4.68
C LEU A 39 -9.04 -8.64 -3.92
N PRO A 40 -8.14 -9.32 -3.20
CA PRO A 40 -8.48 -10.44 -2.33
C PRO A 40 -9.52 -10.08 -1.26
N VAL A 41 -10.29 -11.07 -0.82
CA VAL A 41 -11.41 -10.91 0.10
C VAL A 41 -11.02 -10.30 1.45
N GLU A 42 -9.78 -10.46 1.87
CA GLU A 42 -9.24 -9.89 3.10
C GLU A 42 -9.37 -8.37 3.16
N TYR A 43 -9.35 -7.71 2.02
CA TYR A 43 -9.52 -6.26 1.92
C TYR A 43 -10.93 -5.77 2.29
N ALA A 44 -11.93 -6.64 2.30
CA ALA A 44 -13.30 -6.29 2.70
C ALA A 44 -13.39 -5.80 4.17
N ALA A 45 -12.42 -6.18 5.01
CA ALA A 45 -12.35 -5.77 6.41
C ALA A 45 -11.71 -4.38 6.63
N CYS A 46 -11.19 -3.73 5.57
CA CYS A 46 -10.49 -2.46 5.70
C CYS A 46 -11.46 -1.27 5.70
N ASP A 47 -11.18 -0.32 6.58
CA ASP A 47 -11.99 0.91 6.75
C ASP A 47 -11.52 2.03 5.81
N VAL A 48 -10.24 2.04 5.52
CA VAL A 48 -9.55 3.01 4.67
C VAL A 48 -8.52 2.29 3.81
N PHE A 49 -8.28 2.83 2.62
CA PHE A 49 -7.27 2.32 1.70
C PHE A 49 -6.22 3.39 1.43
N TYR A 50 -4.98 2.97 1.42
CA TYR A 50 -3.84 3.79 1.02
C TYR A 50 -3.07 3.07 -0.07
N ALA A 51 -2.52 3.81 -1.02
CA ALA A 51 -1.55 3.28 -1.96
C ALA A 51 -0.56 4.36 -2.41
N ASP A 52 0.72 4.05 -2.28
CA ASP A 52 1.81 4.83 -2.89
C ASP A 52 2.07 4.24 -4.29
N LEU A 53 1.43 4.85 -5.29
CA LEU A 53 1.45 4.32 -6.65
C LEU A 53 2.84 4.47 -7.28
N PRO A 54 3.30 3.47 -8.04
CA PRO A 54 4.55 3.58 -8.79
C PRO A 54 4.51 4.80 -9.72
N TRP A 55 5.65 5.48 -9.82
CA TRP A 55 5.77 6.63 -10.70
C TRP A 55 5.93 6.19 -12.14
N PRO A 56 5.37 6.89 -13.11
CA PRO A 56 5.43 6.49 -14.52
C PRO A 56 6.85 6.20 -15.02
N ALA A 57 7.81 7.05 -14.64
CA ALA A 57 9.21 6.91 -15.02
C ALA A 57 9.92 5.69 -14.41
N GLY A 58 9.42 5.21 -13.24
CA GLY A 58 9.99 4.04 -12.55
C GLY A 58 9.22 2.75 -12.78
N PHE A 59 8.06 2.80 -13.41
CA PHE A 59 7.14 1.66 -13.50
C PHE A 59 7.79 0.41 -14.12
N ALA A 60 8.42 0.54 -15.28
CA ALA A 60 9.08 -0.59 -15.94
C ALA A 60 10.23 -1.18 -15.11
N GLU A 61 10.98 -0.35 -14.37
CA GLU A 61 12.04 -0.81 -13.48
C GLU A 61 11.49 -1.56 -12.26
N PHE A 62 10.39 -1.11 -11.68
CA PHE A 62 9.72 -1.82 -10.60
C PHE A 62 9.24 -3.20 -11.06
N GLU A 63 8.64 -3.30 -12.25
CA GLU A 63 8.21 -4.57 -12.82
C GLU A 63 9.38 -5.52 -13.09
N ARG A 64 10.47 -5.00 -13.66
CA ARG A 64 11.68 -5.76 -13.88
C ARG A 64 12.26 -6.33 -12.58
N ARG A 65 12.29 -5.53 -11.50
CA ARG A 65 12.74 -5.99 -10.17
C ARG A 65 11.84 -7.06 -9.58
N ALA A 66 10.55 -6.99 -9.85
CA ALA A 66 9.58 -8.00 -9.43
C ALA A 66 9.64 -9.30 -10.27
N GLY A 67 10.52 -9.37 -11.28
CA GLY A 67 10.63 -10.53 -12.17
C GLY A 67 9.42 -10.72 -13.10
N LEU A 68 8.66 -9.66 -13.35
CA LEU A 68 7.49 -9.71 -14.22
C LEU A 68 7.91 -9.66 -15.70
N ALA A 69 7.10 -10.30 -16.55
CA ALA A 69 7.33 -10.28 -17.99
C ALA A 69 7.24 -8.84 -18.54
N PRO A 70 8.14 -8.46 -19.48
CA PRO A 70 8.08 -7.15 -20.11
C PRO A 70 6.81 -6.98 -20.93
N GLY A 71 6.39 -5.72 -21.16
CA GLY A 71 5.29 -5.39 -22.06
C GLY A 71 4.01 -4.95 -21.35
N ARG A 72 3.99 -4.90 -20.02
CA ARG A 72 2.88 -4.33 -19.26
C ARG A 72 2.94 -2.80 -19.36
N SER A 73 1.82 -2.16 -19.53
CA SER A 73 1.78 -0.71 -19.66
C SER A 73 1.37 -0.04 -18.34
N TYR A 74 1.92 1.14 -18.09
CA TYR A 74 1.49 1.98 -16.98
C TYR A 74 0.00 2.32 -17.06
N GLY A 75 -0.55 2.46 -18.29
CA GLY A 75 -1.97 2.71 -18.51
C GLY A 75 -2.87 1.56 -18.04
N GLU A 76 -2.47 0.30 -18.30
CA GLU A 76 -3.21 -0.88 -17.81
C GLU A 76 -3.20 -0.96 -16.29
N PHE A 77 -2.03 -0.70 -15.67
CA PHE A 77 -1.91 -0.61 -14.22
C PHE A 77 -2.84 0.46 -13.65
N MET A 78 -2.82 1.67 -14.17
CA MET A 78 -3.67 2.76 -13.71
C MET A 78 -5.16 2.50 -13.95
N ALA A 79 -5.53 1.78 -15.02
CA ALA A 79 -6.90 1.33 -15.23
C ALA A 79 -7.35 0.31 -14.17
N ALA A 80 -6.45 -0.56 -13.72
CA ALA A 80 -6.73 -1.47 -12.60
C ALA A 80 -6.92 -0.68 -11.29
N VAL A 81 -6.06 0.29 -11.00
CA VAL A 81 -6.21 1.19 -9.84
C VAL A 81 -7.54 1.94 -9.90
N SER A 82 -7.91 2.49 -11.06
CA SER A 82 -9.20 3.19 -11.25
C SER A 82 -10.39 2.30 -10.91
N ARG A 83 -10.39 1.02 -11.33
CA ARG A 83 -11.44 0.07 -10.94
C ARG A 83 -11.50 -0.15 -9.43
N ILE A 84 -10.34 -0.27 -8.77
CA ILE A 84 -10.25 -0.48 -7.32
C ILE A 84 -10.85 0.70 -6.55
N ILE A 85 -10.56 1.94 -6.95
CA ILE A 85 -11.08 3.17 -6.32
C ILE A 85 -12.62 3.11 -6.18
N HIS A 86 -13.32 2.56 -7.18
CA HIS A 86 -14.78 2.43 -7.15
C HIS A 86 -15.31 1.29 -6.27
N THR A 87 -14.45 0.39 -5.80
CA THR A 87 -14.87 -0.80 -5.05
C THR A 87 -14.46 -0.76 -3.58
N VAL A 88 -13.48 0.06 -3.22
CA VAL A 88 -12.94 0.12 -1.86
C VAL A 88 -13.50 1.31 -1.07
N ARG A 89 -13.39 1.22 0.25
CA ARG A 89 -13.80 2.30 1.14
C ARG A 89 -12.69 3.33 1.28
N ARG A 90 -13.01 4.61 1.16
CA ARG A 90 -12.11 5.75 1.46
C ARG A 90 -10.71 5.62 0.86
N PRO A 91 -10.58 5.50 -0.46
CA PRO A 91 -9.26 5.42 -1.06
C PRO A 91 -8.49 6.73 -0.93
N VAL A 92 -7.22 6.60 -0.54
CA VAL A 92 -6.22 7.67 -0.42
C VAL A 92 -5.02 7.26 -1.25
N LEU A 93 -4.73 7.98 -2.31
CA LEU A 93 -3.64 7.65 -3.22
C LEU A 93 -2.54 8.70 -3.15
N LEU A 94 -1.32 8.22 -3.06
CA LEU A 94 -0.12 9.03 -3.26
C LEU A 94 0.41 8.78 -4.68
N THR A 95 0.71 9.84 -5.41
CA THR A 95 1.24 9.71 -6.77
C THR A 95 2.14 10.89 -7.16
N ALA A 96 3.03 10.63 -8.11
CA ALA A 96 3.87 11.65 -8.69
C ALA A 96 3.18 12.34 -9.85
N GLY A 97 2.74 13.57 -9.60
CA GLY A 97 2.43 14.54 -10.62
C GLY A 97 1.15 14.30 -11.41
N LYS A 98 1.00 15.13 -12.45
CA LYS A 98 -0.23 15.28 -13.23
C LYS A 98 -0.55 14.10 -14.16
N LEU A 99 0.40 13.21 -14.45
CA LEU A 99 0.17 12.10 -15.39
C LEU A 99 -0.82 11.08 -14.83
N ALA A 100 -0.76 10.80 -13.53
CA ALA A 100 -1.70 9.88 -12.90
C ALA A 100 -3.14 10.39 -12.96
N LEU A 101 -3.37 11.70 -12.87
CA LEU A 101 -4.70 12.31 -12.93
C LEU A 101 -5.46 12.02 -14.24
N ARG A 102 -4.73 11.73 -15.34
CA ARG A 102 -5.36 11.41 -16.63
C ARG A 102 -6.01 10.02 -16.67
N HIS A 103 -5.63 9.16 -15.74
CA HIS A 103 -6.05 7.76 -15.69
C HIS A 103 -7.01 7.46 -14.54
N LEU A 104 -7.15 8.40 -13.60
CA LEU A 104 -7.91 8.20 -12.38
C LEU A 104 -9.21 9.02 -12.43
N PRO A 105 -10.27 8.57 -11.74
CA PRO A 105 -11.48 9.37 -11.59
C PRO A 105 -11.18 10.69 -10.86
N GLU A 106 -12.10 11.64 -10.94
CA GLU A 106 -11.97 12.91 -10.23
C GLU A 106 -11.97 12.68 -8.72
N PRO A 107 -10.92 13.11 -8.00
CA PRO A 107 -10.86 12.95 -6.55
C PRO A 107 -11.73 13.99 -5.84
N ALA A 108 -12.20 13.65 -4.63
CA ALA A 108 -12.93 14.57 -3.76
C ALA A 108 -12.02 15.70 -3.23
N ALA A 109 -10.73 15.44 -3.05
CA ALA A 109 -9.73 16.44 -2.71
C ALA A 109 -8.32 16.05 -3.21
N ILE A 110 -7.52 17.06 -3.51
CA ILE A 110 -6.11 16.93 -3.87
C ILE A 110 -5.27 17.84 -2.97
N VAL A 111 -4.25 17.28 -2.35
CA VAL A 111 -3.31 18.03 -1.52
C VAL A 111 -1.89 17.81 -2.05
N SER A 112 -1.12 18.89 -2.18
CA SER A 112 0.30 18.80 -2.49
C SER A 112 1.07 18.23 -1.30
N SER A 113 1.98 17.29 -1.57
CA SER A 113 2.78 16.61 -0.55
C SER A 113 4.23 16.47 -1.03
N LYS A 114 5.08 15.90 -0.18
CA LYS A 114 6.46 15.54 -0.51
C LYS A 114 6.75 14.12 -0.05
N LEU A 115 7.37 13.35 -0.92
CA LEU A 115 7.92 12.04 -0.61
C LEU A 115 9.42 12.04 -0.89
N ASN A 116 10.24 11.84 0.14
CA ASN A 116 11.71 11.88 0.04
C ASN A 116 12.24 13.17 -0.67
N GLY A 117 11.60 14.31 -0.40
CA GLY A 117 11.94 15.59 -1.02
C GLY A 117 11.34 15.86 -2.40
N ALA A 118 10.80 14.85 -3.07
CA ALA A 118 10.12 15.02 -4.36
C ALA A 118 8.66 15.45 -4.18
N ALA A 119 8.19 16.36 -5.02
CA ALA A 119 6.79 16.78 -5.01
C ALA A 119 5.87 15.65 -5.47
N CYS A 120 4.82 15.39 -4.70
CA CYS A 120 3.78 14.43 -5.00
C CYS A 120 2.39 14.98 -4.67
N LEU A 121 1.36 14.24 -5.05
CA LEU A 121 -0.03 14.56 -4.76
C LEU A 121 -0.63 13.46 -3.89
N VAL A 122 -1.35 13.86 -2.84
CA VAL A 122 -2.27 13.00 -2.10
C VAL A 122 -3.67 13.27 -2.64
N MET A 123 -4.32 12.24 -3.13
CA MET A 123 -5.68 12.28 -3.65
C MET A 123 -6.59 11.48 -2.75
N THR A 124 -7.71 12.06 -2.35
CA THR A 124 -8.76 11.37 -1.59
C THR A 124 -10.04 11.28 -2.42
N TYR A 125 -10.74 10.18 -2.31
CA TYR A 125 -11.97 9.92 -3.08
C TYR A 125 -13.23 9.86 -2.21
N HIS A 126 -13.10 10.24 -0.95
CA HIS A 126 -14.22 10.34 -0.02
C HIS A 126 -14.16 11.66 0.73
N SER A 127 -15.29 12.33 0.86
CA SER A 127 -15.38 13.68 1.44
C SER A 127 -15.06 13.76 2.94
N ASP A 128 -15.14 12.63 3.66
CA ASP A 128 -14.80 12.57 5.08
C ASP A 128 -13.28 12.46 5.34
N ILE A 129 -12.47 12.30 4.27
CA ILE A 129 -11.02 12.28 4.36
C ILE A 129 -10.44 13.57 3.81
N GLN A 130 -10.03 14.44 4.72
CA GLN A 130 -9.30 15.66 4.40
C GLN A 130 -7.93 15.59 5.08
N PRO A 131 -6.88 15.17 4.36
CA PRO A 131 -5.56 15.06 4.95
C PRO A 131 -5.05 16.45 5.35
N GLY A 132 -4.84 16.63 6.65
CA GLY A 132 -4.32 17.88 7.21
C GLY A 132 -2.80 18.04 7.09
N SER A 133 -2.10 17.03 6.56
CA SER A 133 -0.63 17.03 6.47
C SER A 133 -0.15 16.83 5.05
N THR A 134 0.96 17.48 4.75
CA THR A 134 1.71 17.36 3.50
C THR A 134 2.83 16.32 3.58
N ASP A 135 3.03 15.70 4.75
CA ASP A 135 4.00 14.63 4.98
C ASP A 135 3.32 13.26 4.96
N THR A 136 3.89 12.29 4.25
CA THR A 136 3.31 10.95 4.11
C THR A 136 3.29 10.14 5.40
N VAL A 137 4.26 10.33 6.29
CA VAL A 137 4.27 9.66 7.60
C VAL A 137 3.17 10.25 8.46
N ALA A 138 3.09 11.59 8.55
CA ALA A 138 2.04 12.27 9.29
C ALA A 138 0.64 11.96 8.75
N LEU A 139 0.47 11.77 7.44
CA LEU A 139 -0.77 11.30 6.85
C LEU A 139 -1.15 9.90 7.35
N LEU A 140 -0.20 8.96 7.33
CA LEU A 140 -0.44 7.59 7.79
C LEU A 140 -0.71 7.51 9.30
N GLU A 141 -0.01 8.30 10.12
CA GLU A 141 -0.28 8.45 11.56
C GLU A 141 -1.70 9.01 11.77
N TRP A 142 -2.10 10.05 11.04
CA TRP A 142 -3.43 10.63 11.09
C TRP A 142 -4.53 9.62 10.68
N LEU A 143 -4.27 8.77 9.68
CA LEU A 143 -5.18 7.68 9.31
C LEU A 143 -5.25 6.61 10.42
N ALA A 144 -4.12 6.23 11.02
CA ALA A 144 -4.07 5.23 12.07
C ALA A 144 -4.78 5.66 13.36
N GLU A 145 -4.85 6.95 13.65
CA GLU A 145 -5.65 7.48 14.77
C GLU A 145 -7.17 7.30 14.55
N ARG A 146 -7.62 7.33 13.31
CA ARG A 146 -9.05 7.39 12.95
C ARG A 146 -9.65 6.06 12.53
N PHE A 147 -8.85 5.18 11.95
CA PHE A 147 -9.32 3.94 11.34
C PHE A 147 -8.75 2.72 12.06
N GLN A 148 -9.48 1.60 12.04
CA GLN A 148 -9.10 0.36 12.72
C GLN A 148 -8.35 -0.62 11.81
N CYS A 149 -8.55 -0.50 10.49
CA CYS A 149 -7.92 -1.39 9.52
C CYS A 149 -7.59 -0.64 8.24
N ILE A 150 -6.31 -0.69 7.82
CA ILE A 150 -5.87 -0.13 6.53
C ILE A 150 -5.67 -1.24 5.51
N GLY A 151 -6.10 -0.97 4.27
CA GLY A 151 -5.70 -1.73 3.09
C GLY A 151 -4.62 -0.97 2.32
N ASP A 152 -3.54 -1.65 1.93
CA ASP A 152 -2.50 -1.08 1.07
C ASP A 152 -2.16 -2.07 -0.04
N PHE A 153 -2.59 -1.76 -1.26
CA PHE A 153 -2.45 -2.65 -2.42
C PHE A 153 -1.23 -2.34 -3.32
N CYS A 154 -0.39 -1.40 -2.90
CA CYS A 154 0.93 -1.10 -3.47
C CYS A 154 1.91 -0.88 -2.33
N CYS A 155 1.99 -1.84 -1.41
CA CYS A 155 2.57 -1.61 -0.10
C CYS A 155 4.09 -1.48 -0.08
N GLY A 156 4.79 -1.86 -1.15
CA GLY A 156 6.23 -1.88 -1.17
C GLY A 156 6.77 -2.60 0.08
N TYR A 157 7.65 -1.95 0.81
CA TYR A 157 8.23 -2.48 2.06
C TYR A 157 7.33 -2.29 3.31
N GLY A 158 6.04 -2.03 3.14
CA GLY A 158 5.04 -2.09 4.21
C GLY A 158 5.01 -0.91 5.19
N ARG A 159 5.30 0.30 4.74
CA ARG A 159 5.29 1.51 5.59
C ARG A 159 3.94 1.71 6.29
N ALA A 160 2.84 1.64 5.54
CA ALA A 160 1.50 1.84 6.08
C ALA A 160 1.16 0.81 7.15
N GLY A 161 1.42 -0.47 6.89
CA GLY A 161 1.17 -1.55 7.85
C GLY A 161 1.99 -1.41 9.13
N ARG A 162 3.27 -0.99 9.06
CA ARG A 162 4.08 -0.75 10.25
C ARG A 162 3.55 0.39 11.12
N ILE A 163 3.10 1.48 10.51
CA ILE A 163 2.51 2.60 11.24
C ILE A 163 1.21 2.14 11.92
N PHE A 164 0.31 1.46 11.20
CA PHE A 164 -0.92 0.96 11.79
C PHE A 164 -0.64 -0.06 12.92
N ALA A 165 0.30 -0.97 12.73
CA ALA A 165 0.70 -1.93 13.78
C ALA A 165 1.22 -1.21 15.04
N LYS A 166 2.01 -0.13 14.89
CA LYS A 166 2.51 0.70 16.00
C LYS A 166 1.35 1.32 16.80
N HIS A 167 0.27 1.70 16.14
CA HIS A 167 -0.95 2.22 16.76
C HIS A 167 -1.90 1.13 17.28
N GLY A 168 -1.51 -0.13 17.27
CA GLY A 168 -2.39 -1.22 17.68
C GLY A 168 -3.53 -1.52 16.69
N LYS A 169 -3.40 -1.12 15.43
CA LYS A 169 -4.42 -1.27 14.38
C LYS A 169 -4.10 -2.43 13.44
N ARG A 170 -5.13 -2.88 12.70
CA ARG A 170 -5.00 -3.95 11.71
C ARG A 170 -4.55 -3.40 10.35
N PHE A 171 -3.97 -4.29 9.54
CA PHE A 171 -3.62 -3.98 8.16
C PHE A 171 -3.79 -5.19 7.24
N VAL A 172 -4.08 -4.90 5.98
CA VAL A 172 -4.04 -5.86 4.87
C VAL A 172 -3.18 -5.24 3.78
N MET A 173 -2.10 -5.91 3.42
CA MET A 173 -1.12 -5.37 2.47
C MET A 173 -0.87 -6.34 1.33
N SER A 174 -0.68 -5.81 0.13
CA SER A 174 -0.17 -6.58 -1.00
C SER A 174 0.74 -5.76 -1.89
N ASP A 175 1.63 -6.48 -2.54
CA ASP A 175 2.47 -5.95 -3.61
C ASP A 175 2.68 -7.07 -4.64
N TYR A 176 2.93 -6.71 -5.89
CA TYR A 176 3.30 -7.69 -6.92
C TYR A 176 4.76 -8.17 -6.77
N ASN A 177 5.59 -7.42 -6.04
CA ASN A 177 6.97 -7.78 -5.77
C ASN A 177 7.07 -8.69 -4.54
N SER A 178 7.40 -9.96 -4.77
CA SER A 178 7.56 -10.96 -3.71
C SER A 178 8.68 -10.65 -2.72
N GLU A 179 9.73 -9.90 -3.13
CA GLU A 179 10.79 -9.48 -2.21
C GLU A 179 10.27 -8.50 -1.16
N CYS A 180 9.39 -7.58 -1.56
CA CYS A 180 8.75 -6.64 -0.64
C CYS A 180 7.92 -7.38 0.42
N ILE A 181 7.14 -8.38 -0.01
CA ILE A 181 6.31 -9.18 0.90
C ILE A 181 7.19 -10.05 1.83
N GLY A 182 8.25 -10.66 1.32
CA GLY A 182 9.23 -11.37 2.15
C GLY A 182 9.82 -10.50 3.26
N TYR A 183 10.25 -9.29 2.90
CA TYR A 183 10.77 -8.31 3.87
C TYR A 183 9.74 -7.92 4.94
N ILE A 184 8.48 -7.72 4.56
CA ILE A 184 7.41 -7.42 5.52
C ILE A 184 7.24 -8.56 6.52
N GLY A 185 7.20 -9.81 6.04
CA GLY A 185 7.10 -10.99 6.90
C GLY A 185 8.23 -11.04 7.93
N GLU A 186 9.46 -10.85 7.50
CA GLU A 186 10.64 -10.85 8.39
C GLU A 186 10.61 -9.67 9.37
N SER A 187 10.35 -8.45 8.89
CA SER A 187 10.45 -7.23 9.70
C SER A 187 9.35 -7.11 10.77
N LEU A 188 8.14 -7.59 10.48
CA LEU A 188 7.02 -7.56 11.44
C LEU A 188 7.03 -8.72 12.43
N VAL A 189 7.67 -9.84 12.07
CA VAL A 189 7.83 -11.01 12.98
C VAL A 189 9.06 -10.84 13.86
N SER A 190 10.15 -10.27 13.31
CA SER A 190 11.48 -10.22 13.96
C SER A 190 11.71 -9.00 14.84
N SER A 191 10.84 -7.99 14.86
CA SER A 191 11.04 -6.84 15.73
C SER A 191 10.80 -7.22 17.19
N PRO A 192 11.86 -7.41 18.02
CA PRO A 192 11.68 -7.58 19.43
C PRO A 192 11.10 -6.29 20.02
N ASN A 193 10.27 -6.47 21.02
CA ASN A 193 9.67 -5.41 21.80
C ASN A 193 10.69 -4.35 22.23
N HIS A 194 10.51 -3.11 21.83
CA HIS A 194 10.99 -1.94 22.55
C HIS A 194 9.81 -1.22 23.18
#